data_67c03b22a02d7163752ce85dd8d2c0ad
#
_entry.id   67c03b22a02d7163752ce85dd8d2c0ad
#
_cell.length_a   1.000
_cell.length_b   1.000
_cell.length_c   1.000
_cell.angle_alpha   90.00
_cell.angle_beta   90.00
_cell.angle_gamma   90.00
#
_symmetry.space_group_name_H-M   'P 1'
#
loop_
_entity.id
_entity.type
_entity.pdbx_description
1 polymer ?
#
loop_
_entity_poly.entity_id
_entity_poly.type
_entity_poly.pdbx_seq_one_letter_code
_entity_poly.pdbx_strand_id
1 'polypeptide(L)'
;MIGVLDYGIGNIGSILNMLKKTGAEAVAVTTGESLSACGRLILPGVGAFDQGMALLNQSGMRGALDEAVASGKPVLGICLGMQMLGLRSEEGSSEGLGYIPFSMRRFRPDGHPELKVPHMGWDRVEIVQRGASLVQGLEQPARFYFIHSYYAVCEDTGDVLMECDYGVHFAAAVHRGNVWGVQFHPEKSHRFGLQLLTSFSRG
;
A
#
# COMPACT_ATOMS: atom_id res chain seq x y z
N MET A 1 5.94 18.37 0.85
CA MET A 1 4.61 18.10 1.42
C MET A 1 4.07 16.79 0.86
N ILE A 2 3.46 15.92 1.69
CA ILE A 2 2.86 14.64 1.32
C ILE A 2 1.35 14.78 1.29
N GLY A 3 0.71 14.40 0.20
CA GLY A 3 -0.75 14.31 0.07
C GLY A 3 -1.26 12.93 0.44
N VAL A 4 -2.16 12.84 1.41
CA VAL A 4 -2.87 11.60 1.75
C VAL A 4 -4.26 11.71 1.12
N LEU A 5 -4.56 10.84 0.14
CA LEU A 5 -5.82 10.89 -0.61
C LEU A 5 -7.00 10.56 0.33
N ASP A 6 -7.95 11.47 0.42
CA ASP A 6 -9.21 11.28 1.15
C ASP A 6 -10.35 11.23 0.13
N TYR A 7 -10.67 10.02 -0.29
CA TYR A 7 -11.76 9.71 -1.24
C TYR A 7 -12.89 8.92 -0.58
N GLY A 8 -13.03 9.09 0.75
CA GLY A 8 -14.13 8.56 1.54
C GLY A 8 -13.83 7.23 2.26
N ILE A 9 -12.65 6.64 2.08
CA ILE A 9 -12.22 5.43 2.78
C ILE A 9 -10.75 5.52 3.19
N GLY A 10 -10.40 4.82 4.26
CA GLY A 10 -9.03 4.78 4.78
C GLY A 10 -8.90 5.42 6.15
N ASN A 11 -7.80 5.12 6.83
CA ASN A 11 -7.49 5.65 8.14
C ASN A 11 -6.63 6.92 8.05
N ILE A 12 -7.17 7.94 7.36
CA ILE A 12 -6.46 9.18 7.02
C ILE A 12 -5.83 9.82 8.25
N GLY A 13 -6.61 9.98 9.34
CA GLY A 13 -6.14 10.62 10.56
C GLY A 13 -4.95 9.91 11.20
N SER A 14 -4.95 8.58 11.22
CA SER A 14 -3.82 7.80 11.78
C SER A 14 -2.57 7.91 10.92
N ILE A 15 -2.71 7.93 9.59
CA ILE A 15 -1.59 8.11 8.66
C ILE A 15 -0.99 9.50 8.84
N LEU A 16 -1.81 10.57 8.87
CA LEU A 16 -1.36 11.94 9.10
C LEU A 16 -0.66 12.08 10.47
N ASN A 17 -1.21 11.47 11.52
CA ASN A 17 -0.59 11.47 12.84
C ASN A 17 0.79 10.77 12.84
N MET A 18 0.92 9.68 12.08
CA MET A 18 2.19 8.97 11.97
C MET A 18 3.20 9.78 11.16
N LEU A 19 2.79 10.41 10.04
CA LEU A 19 3.64 11.31 9.26
C LEU A 19 4.10 12.51 10.08
N LYS A 20 3.23 13.10 10.89
CA LYS A 20 3.61 14.17 11.82
C LYS A 20 4.73 13.74 12.78
N LYS A 21 4.69 12.49 13.28
CA LYS A 21 5.76 11.95 14.14
C LYS A 21 7.09 11.76 13.41
N THR A 22 7.09 11.58 12.07
CA THR A 22 8.33 11.55 11.27
C THR A 22 8.93 12.93 11.04
N GLY A 23 8.20 14.00 11.39
CA GLY A 23 8.56 15.37 11.07
C GLY A 23 8.19 15.79 9.64
N ALA A 24 7.48 14.93 8.88
CA ALA A 24 7.06 15.27 7.52
C ALA A 24 5.83 16.17 7.52
N GLU A 25 5.81 17.14 6.62
CA GLU A 25 4.64 17.93 6.31
C GLU A 25 3.66 17.11 5.45
N ALA A 26 2.45 16.89 5.95
CA ALA A 26 1.44 16.08 5.28
C ALA A 26 0.04 16.65 5.45
N VAL A 27 -0.79 16.52 4.41
CA VAL A 27 -2.17 17.01 4.37
C VAL A 27 -3.11 15.98 3.76
N ALA A 28 -4.37 15.98 4.18
CA ALA A 28 -5.42 15.27 3.45
C ALA A 28 -5.74 16.04 2.16
N VAL A 29 -5.88 15.31 1.05
CA VAL A 29 -6.24 15.88 -0.25
C VAL A 29 -7.54 15.26 -0.75
N THR A 30 -8.49 16.11 -1.13
CA THR A 30 -9.85 15.71 -1.55
C THR A 30 -10.17 16.11 -2.99
N THR A 31 -9.24 16.78 -3.68
CA THR A 31 -9.41 17.23 -5.07
C THR A 31 -8.17 16.94 -5.90
N GLY A 32 -8.32 16.80 -7.22
CA GLY A 32 -7.18 16.63 -8.13
C GLY A 32 -6.18 17.78 -8.08
N GLU A 33 -6.66 19.02 -7.90
CA GLU A 33 -5.80 20.21 -7.77
C GLU A 33 -4.91 20.12 -6.52
N SER A 34 -5.50 19.83 -5.35
CA SER A 34 -4.75 19.67 -4.10
C SER A 34 -3.77 18.50 -4.14
N LEU A 35 -4.13 17.40 -4.84
CA LEU A 35 -3.26 16.27 -5.09
C LEU A 35 -2.04 16.68 -5.94
N SER A 36 -2.28 17.42 -7.02
CA SER A 36 -1.22 17.85 -7.95
C SER A 36 -0.18 18.75 -7.28
N ALA A 37 -0.58 19.55 -6.29
CA ALA A 37 0.30 20.44 -5.51
C ALA A 37 1.25 19.67 -4.57
N CYS A 38 1.01 18.39 -4.28
CA CYS A 38 1.83 17.57 -3.39
C CYS A 38 3.03 16.97 -4.12
N GLY A 39 4.18 16.85 -3.44
CA GLY A 39 5.39 16.24 -3.99
C GLY A 39 5.42 14.71 -3.90
N ARG A 40 4.63 14.13 -2.98
CA ARG A 40 4.48 12.68 -2.74
C ARG A 40 3.04 12.40 -2.41
N LEU A 41 2.57 11.20 -2.70
CA LEU A 41 1.18 10.80 -2.50
C LEU A 41 1.09 9.48 -1.71
N ILE A 42 0.10 9.42 -0.84
CA ILE A 42 -0.29 8.16 -0.19
C ILE A 42 -1.73 7.86 -0.60
N LEU A 43 -1.95 6.68 -1.18
CA LEU A 43 -3.26 6.12 -1.49
C LEU A 43 -3.62 5.13 -0.37
N PRO A 44 -4.36 5.54 0.66
CA PRO A 44 -4.81 4.63 1.69
C PRO A 44 -6.04 3.89 1.21
N GLY A 45 -6.44 2.83 1.91
CA GLY A 45 -7.73 2.20 1.67
C GLY A 45 -8.03 1.13 2.71
N VAL A 46 -9.31 0.94 2.98
CA VAL A 46 -9.88 -0.16 3.77
C VAL A 46 -11.20 -0.58 3.14
N GLY A 47 -11.58 -1.85 3.29
CA GLY A 47 -12.83 -2.37 2.74
C GLY A 47 -12.63 -3.15 1.45
N ALA A 48 -13.68 -3.24 0.62
CA ALA A 48 -13.72 -4.07 -0.58
C ALA A 48 -13.11 -3.37 -1.80
N PHE A 49 -12.49 -4.17 -2.68
CA PHE A 49 -11.77 -3.70 -3.87
C PHE A 49 -12.65 -2.86 -4.81
N ASP A 50 -13.83 -3.38 -5.20
CA ASP A 50 -14.73 -2.68 -6.13
C ASP A 50 -15.23 -1.36 -5.54
N GLN A 51 -15.50 -1.33 -4.23
CA GLN A 51 -15.90 -0.11 -3.53
C GLN A 51 -14.77 0.93 -3.55
N GLY A 52 -13.52 0.50 -3.28
CA GLY A 52 -12.36 1.38 -3.34
C GLY A 52 -12.18 2.01 -4.71
N MET A 53 -12.23 1.19 -5.77
CA MET A 53 -12.13 1.67 -7.15
C MET A 53 -13.26 2.62 -7.52
N ALA A 54 -14.50 2.29 -7.14
CA ALA A 54 -15.67 3.14 -7.41
C ALA A 54 -15.54 4.51 -6.73
N LEU A 55 -15.18 4.55 -5.45
CA LEU A 55 -15.01 5.80 -4.70
C LEU A 55 -13.87 6.65 -5.24
N LEU A 56 -12.74 6.06 -5.61
CA LEU A 56 -11.64 6.79 -6.23
C LEU A 56 -12.06 7.42 -7.57
N ASN A 57 -12.78 6.66 -8.41
CA ASN A 57 -13.30 7.18 -9.68
C ASN A 57 -14.32 8.31 -9.46
N GLN A 58 -15.22 8.16 -8.49
CA GLN A 58 -16.25 9.17 -8.18
C GLN A 58 -15.67 10.45 -7.57
N SER A 59 -14.53 10.34 -6.86
CA SER A 59 -13.88 11.50 -6.23
C SER A 59 -13.33 12.52 -7.22
N GLY A 60 -13.17 12.15 -8.49
CA GLY A 60 -12.53 12.98 -9.52
C GLY A 60 -11.00 13.06 -9.39
N MET A 61 -10.38 12.39 -8.41
CA MET A 61 -8.93 12.42 -8.23
C MET A 61 -8.17 11.42 -9.10
N ARG A 62 -8.86 10.46 -9.73
CA ARG A 62 -8.23 9.39 -10.53
C ARG A 62 -7.28 9.94 -11.59
N GLY A 63 -7.75 10.87 -12.44
CA GLY A 63 -6.92 11.44 -13.51
C GLY A 63 -5.67 12.15 -12.99
N ALA A 64 -5.80 12.95 -11.92
CA ALA A 64 -4.66 13.61 -11.29
C ALA A 64 -3.65 12.60 -10.67
N LEU A 65 -4.13 11.47 -10.16
CA LEU A 65 -3.28 10.39 -9.66
C LEU A 65 -2.53 9.70 -10.82
N ASP A 66 -3.21 9.40 -11.93
CA ASP A 66 -2.62 8.84 -13.13
C ASP A 66 -1.50 9.75 -13.69
N GLU A 67 -1.75 11.06 -13.78
CA GLU A 67 -0.76 12.06 -14.19
C GLU A 67 0.43 12.13 -13.21
N ALA A 68 0.18 12.06 -11.90
CA ALA A 68 1.22 12.07 -10.89
C ALA A 68 2.14 10.86 -11.04
N VAL A 69 1.59 9.67 -11.25
CA VAL A 69 2.38 8.44 -11.50
C VAL A 69 3.18 8.57 -12.79
N ALA A 70 2.55 9.01 -13.88
CA ALA A 70 3.21 9.17 -15.19
C ALA A 70 4.34 10.20 -15.16
N SER A 71 4.23 11.23 -14.31
CA SER A 71 5.29 12.25 -14.12
C SER A 71 6.42 11.81 -13.18
N GLY A 72 6.38 10.59 -12.65
CA GLY A 72 7.41 10.08 -11.73
C GLY A 72 7.22 10.50 -10.26
N LYS A 73 6.07 11.08 -9.89
CA LYS A 73 5.79 11.45 -8.51
C LYS A 73 5.68 10.21 -7.63
N PRO A 74 6.39 10.14 -6.47
CA PRO A 74 6.32 9.00 -5.58
C PRO A 74 4.90 8.75 -5.04
N VAL A 75 4.42 7.51 -5.17
CA VAL A 75 3.10 7.07 -4.69
C VAL A 75 3.24 5.83 -3.82
N LEU A 76 2.62 5.84 -2.64
CA LEU A 76 2.57 4.70 -1.72
C LEU A 76 1.12 4.25 -1.52
N GLY A 77 0.77 3.05 -2.00
CA GLY A 77 -0.50 2.38 -1.67
C GLY A 77 -0.42 1.64 -0.33
N ILE A 78 -1.42 1.82 0.54
CA ILE A 78 -1.49 1.16 1.85
C ILE A 78 -2.73 0.26 1.92
N CYS A 79 -2.55 -1.02 2.21
CA CYS A 79 -3.56 -2.05 2.36
C CYS A 79 -4.45 -2.14 1.10
N LEU A 80 -5.73 -1.77 1.15
CA LEU A 80 -6.57 -1.71 -0.05
C LEU A 80 -5.98 -0.77 -1.12
N GLY A 81 -5.36 0.34 -0.70
CA GLY A 81 -4.66 1.24 -1.64
C GLY A 81 -3.54 0.53 -2.40
N MET A 82 -2.76 -0.37 -1.75
CA MET A 82 -1.82 -1.23 -2.47
C MET A 82 -2.56 -2.14 -3.46
N GLN A 83 -3.62 -2.82 -3.02
CA GLN A 83 -4.36 -3.77 -3.86
C GLN A 83 -4.88 -3.11 -5.13
N MET A 84 -5.35 -1.86 -5.02
CA MET A 84 -5.84 -1.06 -6.14
C MET A 84 -4.73 -0.71 -7.16
N LEU A 85 -3.45 -0.69 -6.79
CA LEU A 85 -2.33 -0.45 -7.72
C LEU A 85 -2.18 -1.55 -8.77
N GLY A 86 -2.68 -2.77 -8.49
CA GLY A 86 -2.60 -3.93 -9.37
C GLY A 86 -3.59 -3.90 -10.52
N LEU A 87 -3.69 -5.02 -11.22
CA LEU A 87 -4.53 -5.18 -12.40
C LEU A 87 -5.99 -5.50 -12.03
N ARG A 88 -6.20 -6.39 -11.05
CA ARG A 88 -7.52 -6.92 -10.65
C ARG A 88 -7.45 -7.65 -9.31
N SER A 89 -8.63 -7.98 -8.77
CA SER A 89 -8.77 -8.75 -7.54
C SER A 89 -9.80 -9.87 -7.69
N GLU A 90 -9.54 -11.04 -7.08
CA GLU A 90 -10.55 -12.09 -6.92
C GLU A 90 -11.70 -11.68 -5.98
N GLU A 91 -11.60 -10.52 -5.31
CA GLU A 91 -12.66 -9.98 -4.45
C GLU A 91 -13.82 -9.40 -5.24
N GLY A 92 -13.54 -8.86 -6.44
CA GLY A 92 -14.50 -8.12 -7.22
C GLY A 92 -14.32 -8.32 -8.72
N SER A 93 -14.96 -7.44 -9.50
CA SER A 93 -14.94 -7.46 -10.95
C SER A 93 -14.33 -6.21 -11.58
N SER A 94 -14.03 -5.18 -10.77
CA SER A 94 -13.42 -3.95 -11.25
C SER A 94 -11.99 -4.16 -11.69
N GLU A 95 -11.58 -3.43 -12.73
CA GLU A 95 -10.16 -3.29 -13.05
C GLU A 95 -9.48 -2.38 -12.02
N GLY A 96 -8.22 -2.71 -11.67
CA GLY A 96 -7.38 -1.88 -10.82
C GLY A 96 -6.76 -0.70 -11.58
N LEU A 97 -5.80 -0.05 -10.94
CA LEU A 97 -5.07 1.08 -11.52
C LEU A 97 -4.03 0.65 -12.56
N GLY A 98 -3.53 -0.59 -12.46
CA GLY A 98 -2.57 -1.15 -13.42
C GLY A 98 -1.17 -0.52 -13.34
N TYR A 99 -0.81 0.15 -12.25
CA TYR A 99 0.52 0.78 -12.11
C TYR A 99 1.62 -0.26 -11.89
N ILE A 100 1.29 -1.39 -11.27
CA ILE A 100 2.20 -2.53 -11.07
C ILE A 100 1.46 -3.80 -11.53
N PRO A 101 2.05 -4.65 -12.39
CA PRO A 101 1.39 -5.83 -12.94
C PRO A 101 1.36 -6.98 -11.93
N PHE A 102 0.38 -6.94 -11.03
CA PHE A 102 0.02 -8.03 -10.14
C PHE A 102 -1.50 -8.16 -10.05
N SER A 103 -1.96 -9.32 -9.60
CA SER A 103 -3.36 -9.59 -9.31
C SER A 103 -3.53 -10.05 -7.87
N MET A 104 -4.64 -9.67 -7.24
CA MET A 104 -4.96 -10.10 -5.89
C MET A 104 -5.66 -11.46 -5.92
N ARG A 105 -5.15 -12.42 -5.14
CA ARG A 105 -5.75 -13.76 -4.95
C ARG A 105 -6.23 -13.94 -3.53
N ARG A 106 -7.33 -14.67 -3.36
CA ARG A 106 -7.86 -15.00 -2.04
C ARG A 106 -6.99 -16.05 -1.33
N PHE A 107 -6.73 -15.84 -0.04
CA PHE A 107 -6.18 -16.92 0.78
C PHE A 107 -7.14 -18.10 0.83
N ARG A 108 -6.62 -19.28 0.54
CA ARG A 108 -7.33 -20.56 0.65
C ARG A 108 -6.51 -21.45 1.58
N PRO A 109 -6.96 -21.67 2.83
CA PRO A 109 -6.20 -22.43 3.80
C PRO A 109 -6.32 -23.94 3.59
N ASP A 110 -6.43 -24.38 2.30
CA ASP A 110 -6.54 -25.78 1.92
C ASP A 110 -5.28 -26.53 2.38
N GLY A 111 -5.45 -27.49 3.28
CA GLY A 111 -4.34 -28.22 3.92
C GLY A 111 -3.73 -27.54 5.16
N HIS A 112 -4.20 -26.35 5.54
CA HIS A 112 -3.71 -25.56 6.68
C HIS A 112 -4.87 -25.09 7.57
N PRO A 113 -5.57 -26.01 8.28
CA PRO A 113 -6.75 -25.65 9.08
C PRO A 113 -6.48 -24.70 10.24
N GLU A 114 -5.21 -24.55 10.64
CA GLU A 114 -4.75 -23.60 11.64
C GLU A 114 -4.75 -22.13 11.14
N LEU A 115 -4.70 -21.92 9.81
CA LEU A 115 -4.69 -20.58 9.23
C LEU A 115 -6.09 -20.01 9.14
N LYS A 116 -6.23 -18.77 9.61
CA LYS A 116 -7.50 -18.05 9.58
C LYS A 116 -7.51 -17.05 8.41
N VAL A 117 -8.67 -16.90 7.80
CA VAL A 117 -8.92 -15.82 6.83
C VAL A 117 -9.98 -14.90 7.44
N PRO A 118 -9.66 -13.59 7.58
CA PRO A 118 -8.47 -12.87 7.11
C PRO A 118 -7.19 -13.23 7.88
N HIS A 119 -6.02 -13.08 7.21
CA HIS A 119 -4.72 -12.94 7.87
C HIS A 119 -4.77 -11.67 8.71
N MET A 120 -4.80 -11.83 10.02
CA MET A 120 -4.92 -10.72 10.97
C MET A 120 -3.92 -10.89 12.10
N GLY A 121 -3.05 -9.91 12.25
CA GLY A 121 -2.07 -9.90 13.33
C GLY A 121 -0.73 -9.32 12.93
N TRP A 122 0.26 -9.57 13.80
CA TRP A 122 1.64 -9.13 13.63
C TRP A 122 2.47 -10.25 13.03
N ASP A 123 3.01 -9.99 11.83
CA ASP A 123 3.88 -10.95 11.18
C ASP A 123 5.20 -10.35 10.72
N ARG A 124 6.20 -11.22 10.54
CA ARG A 124 7.53 -10.86 10.07
C ARG A 124 7.50 -10.71 8.55
N VAL A 125 8.29 -9.76 8.06
CA VAL A 125 8.53 -9.61 6.64
C VAL A 125 10.02 -9.78 6.33
N GLU A 126 10.31 -10.34 5.18
CA GLU A 126 11.64 -10.42 4.62
C GLU A 126 11.80 -9.39 3.51
N ILE A 127 12.90 -8.62 3.56
CA ILE A 127 13.20 -7.62 2.51
C ILE A 127 13.88 -8.33 1.35
N VAL A 128 13.24 -8.33 0.18
CA VAL A 128 13.77 -8.87 -1.08
C VAL A 128 14.68 -7.85 -1.76
N GLN A 129 14.19 -6.62 -1.94
CA GLN A 129 14.95 -5.54 -2.59
C GLN A 129 15.60 -4.62 -1.55
N ARG A 130 16.76 -5.02 -1.02
CA ARG A 130 17.45 -4.30 0.06
C ARG A 130 17.94 -2.89 -0.34
N GLY A 131 18.11 -2.63 -1.64
CA GLY A 131 18.55 -1.34 -2.17
C GLY A 131 17.43 -0.30 -2.36
N ALA A 132 16.17 -0.70 -2.22
CA ALA A 132 15.05 0.21 -2.43
C ALA A 132 14.95 1.26 -1.31
N SER A 133 14.67 2.52 -1.68
CA SER A 133 14.64 3.66 -0.74
C SER A 133 13.64 3.47 0.40
N LEU A 134 12.49 2.86 0.14
CA LEU A 134 11.44 2.65 1.14
C LEU A 134 11.87 1.78 2.32
N VAL A 135 12.82 0.86 2.12
CA VAL A 135 13.30 -0.08 3.15
C VAL A 135 14.61 0.34 3.78
N GLN A 136 15.20 1.45 3.36
CA GLN A 136 16.45 1.96 3.94
C GLN A 136 16.25 2.31 5.41
N GLY A 137 17.15 1.80 6.26
CA GLY A 137 17.10 2.02 7.70
C GLY A 137 16.01 1.22 8.45
N LEU A 138 15.30 0.33 7.74
CA LEU A 138 14.33 -0.55 8.39
C LEU A 138 15.05 -1.63 9.20
N GLU A 139 14.87 -1.59 10.52
CA GLU A 139 15.45 -2.58 11.44
C GLU A 139 14.96 -3.99 11.14
N GLN A 140 15.84 -4.98 11.28
CA GLN A 140 15.52 -6.39 11.09
C GLN A 140 15.68 -7.18 12.41
N PRO A 141 14.80 -8.15 12.67
CA PRO A 141 13.65 -8.57 11.88
C PRO A 141 12.48 -7.56 11.97
N ALA A 142 11.97 -7.12 10.82
CA ALA A 142 10.83 -6.21 10.78
C ALA A 142 9.51 -6.96 10.95
N ARG A 143 8.56 -6.35 11.67
CA ARG A 143 7.23 -6.89 11.89
C ARG A 143 6.19 -5.81 11.64
N PHE A 144 5.12 -6.18 10.92
CA PHE A 144 4.03 -5.27 10.62
C PHE A 144 2.68 -5.88 10.97
N TYR A 145 1.67 -5.02 11.12
CA TYR A 145 0.30 -5.42 11.38
C TYR A 145 -0.46 -5.61 10.07
N PHE A 146 -0.99 -6.81 9.87
CA PHE A 146 -1.79 -7.22 8.71
C PHE A 146 -3.26 -7.37 9.09
N ILE A 147 -4.15 -7.11 8.13
CA ILE A 147 -5.56 -7.48 8.15
C ILE A 147 -6.07 -7.54 6.71
N HIS A 148 -6.02 -8.72 6.08
CA HIS A 148 -6.42 -8.89 4.69
C HIS A 148 -6.79 -10.34 4.37
N SER A 149 -7.70 -10.52 3.40
CA SER A 149 -8.14 -11.83 2.90
C SER A 149 -7.57 -12.17 1.52
N TYR A 150 -6.92 -11.20 0.87
CA TYR A 150 -6.34 -11.32 -0.46
C TYR A 150 -4.89 -10.90 -0.43
N TYR A 151 -4.05 -11.54 -1.26
CA TYR A 151 -2.62 -11.28 -1.37
C TYR A 151 -2.20 -11.05 -2.82
N ALA A 152 -1.15 -10.27 -3.02
CA ALA A 152 -0.64 -9.95 -4.35
C ALA A 152 0.19 -11.09 -4.93
N VAL A 153 -0.05 -11.39 -6.20
CA VAL A 153 0.76 -12.29 -7.05
C VAL A 153 1.28 -11.46 -8.20
N CYS A 154 2.56 -11.12 -8.15
CA CYS A 154 3.23 -10.32 -9.18
C CYS A 154 3.51 -11.17 -10.43
N GLU A 155 3.33 -10.57 -11.63
CA GLU A 155 3.73 -11.19 -12.89
C GLU A 155 5.26 -11.22 -13.04
N ASP A 156 5.94 -10.18 -12.49
CA ASP A 156 7.38 -10.08 -12.41
C ASP A 156 7.81 -10.14 -10.94
N THR A 157 8.64 -11.13 -10.59
CA THR A 157 9.19 -11.24 -9.23
C THR A 157 10.09 -10.07 -8.85
N GLY A 158 10.62 -9.34 -9.85
CA GLY A 158 11.36 -8.11 -9.66
C GLY A 158 10.53 -6.97 -9.03
N ASP A 159 9.19 -7.06 -9.03
CA ASP A 159 8.32 -6.10 -8.37
C ASP A 159 8.09 -6.40 -6.87
N VAL A 160 8.51 -7.56 -6.38
CA VAL A 160 8.35 -7.92 -4.97
C VAL A 160 9.40 -7.20 -4.13
N LEU A 161 8.95 -6.29 -3.27
CA LEU A 161 9.83 -5.53 -2.37
C LEU A 161 10.07 -6.26 -1.05
N MET A 162 9.02 -6.80 -0.46
CA MET A 162 9.05 -7.59 0.77
C MET A 162 8.11 -8.79 0.64
N GLU A 163 8.46 -9.87 1.31
CA GLU A 163 7.66 -11.09 1.40
C GLU A 163 7.24 -11.39 2.83
N CYS A 164 6.15 -12.13 2.97
CA CYS A 164 5.68 -12.69 4.22
C CYS A 164 5.20 -14.13 3.96
N ASP A 165 5.34 -14.98 4.98
CA ASP A 165 4.82 -16.35 4.95
C ASP A 165 3.59 -16.46 5.84
N TYR A 166 2.47 -16.87 5.25
CA TYR A 166 1.24 -17.20 5.95
C TYR A 166 0.62 -18.46 5.34
N GLY A 167 1.37 -19.58 5.39
CA GLY A 167 1.03 -20.82 4.70
C GLY A 167 1.18 -20.76 3.17
N VAL A 168 1.30 -19.56 2.64
CA VAL A 168 1.78 -19.25 1.29
C VAL A 168 2.76 -18.11 1.40
N HIS A 169 3.83 -18.14 0.61
CA HIS A 169 4.68 -16.97 0.45
C HIS A 169 3.97 -15.96 -0.42
N PHE A 170 3.85 -14.71 0.05
CA PHE A 170 3.18 -13.66 -0.70
C PHE A 170 3.94 -12.34 -0.62
N ALA A 171 3.71 -11.49 -1.62
CA ALA A 171 4.27 -10.13 -1.65
C ALA A 171 3.59 -9.27 -0.57
N ALA A 172 4.29 -9.03 0.55
CA ALA A 172 3.85 -8.13 1.61
C ALA A 172 4.03 -6.66 1.23
N ALA A 173 4.96 -6.37 0.30
CA ALA A 173 5.14 -5.07 -0.32
C ALA A 173 5.63 -5.24 -1.76
N VAL A 174 5.25 -4.31 -2.61
CA VAL A 174 5.59 -4.26 -4.05
C VAL A 174 6.20 -2.91 -4.41
N HIS A 175 7.00 -2.89 -5.48
CA HIS A 175 7.66 -1.69 -5.97
C HIS A 175 7.92 -1.76 -7.47
N ARG A 176 7.53 -0.71 -8.20
CA ARG A 176 7.92 -0.50 -9.60
C ARG A 176 8.08 1.00 -9.87
N GLY A 177 9.28 1.41 -10.26
CA GLY A 177 9.57 2.82 -10.57
C GLY A 177 9.33 3.74 -9.37
N ASN A 178 8.38 4.65 -9.50
CA ASN A 178 7.97 5.61 -8.46
C ASN A 178 6.74 5.15 -7.65
N VAL A 179 6.29 3.91 -7.82
CA VAL A 179 5.10 3.38 -7.15
C VAL A 179 5.49 2.27 -6.18
N TRP A 180 5.07 2.40 -4.94
CA TRP A 180 5.20 1.41 -3.88
C TRP A 180 3.83 1.00 -3.35
N GLY A 181 3.71 -0.24 -2.92
CA GLY A 181 2.54 -0.73 -2.21
C GLY A 181 2.94 -1.57 -1.00
N VAL A 182 2.21 -1.42 0.11
CA VAL A 182 2.38 -2.26 1.30
C VAL A 182 1.02 -2.83 1.73
N GLN A 183 0.96 -4.15 1.92
CA GLN A 183 -0.28 -4.84 2.31
C GLN A 183 -0.62 -4.61 3.79
N PHE A 184 0.38 -4.41 4.61
CA PHE A 184 0.24 -4.13 6.03
C PHE A 184 -0.12 -2.66 6.28
N HIS A 185 -0.44 -2.35 7.54
CA HIS A 185 -0.78 -1.02 8.01
C HIS A 185 0.41 -0.38 8.73
N PRO A 186 1.24 0.46 8.08
CA PRO A 186 2.35 1.13 8.75
C PRO A 186 1.87 2.03 9.89
N GLU A 187 0.68 2.66 9.76
CA GLU A 187 0.10 3.50 10.81
C GLU A 187 -0.31 2.73 12.09
N LYS A 188 -0.37 1.38 12.00
CA LYS A 188 -0.60 0.48 13.15
C LYS A 188 0.65 -0.29 13.55
N SER A 189 1.79 -0.07 12.88
CA SER A 189 2.98 -0.92 13.01
C SER A 189 4.09 -0.28 13.86
N HIS A 190 3.71 0.59 14.81
CA HIS A 190 4.63 1.20 15.79
C HIS A 190 5.94 1.69 15.16
N ARG A 191 7.10 1.29 15.72
CA ARG A 191 8.42 1.75 15.25
C ARG A 191 8.72 1.38 13.80
N PHE A 192 8.33 0.19 13.34
CA PHE A 192 8.59 -0.26 11.98
C PHE A 192 7.79 0.56 10.96
N GLY A 193 6.53 0.86 11.29
CA GLY A 193 5.70 1.75 10.48
C GLY A 193 6.26 3.18 10.45
N LEU A 194 6.76 3.67 11.58
CA LEU A 194 7.40 4.98 11.66
C LEU A 194 8.66 5.04 10.79
N GLN A 195 9.52 4.01 10.84
CA GLN A 195 10.73 3.92 10.02
C GLN A 195 10.38 3.92 8.52
N LEU A 196 9.41 3.08 8.10
CA LEU A 196 8.98 2.99 6.71
C LEU A 196 8.42 4.32 6.19
N LEU A 197 7.52 4.97 6.95
CA LEU A 197 6.97 6.28 6.55
C LEU A 197 8.02 7.39 6.59
N THR A 198 9.03 7.29 7.47
CA THR A 198 10.18 8.20 7.46
C THR A 198 10.98 8.04 6.16
N SER A 199 11.27 6.80 5.74
CA SER A 199 11.95 6.53 4.48
C SER A 199 11.15 7.06 3.29
N PHE A 200 9.83 6.80 3.24
CA PHE A 200 8.96 7.34 2.19
C PHE A 200 8.96 8.87 2.16
N SER A 201 9.06 9.53 3.30
CA SER A 201 9.03 11.00 3.36
C SER A 201 10.31 11.67 2.85
N ARG A 202 11.44 10.95 2.87
CA ARG A 202 12.78 11.49 2.55
C ARG A 202 13.31 11.08 1.18
N GLY A 203 12.99 9.84 0.72
CA GLY A 203 13.39 9.30 -0.59
C GLY A 203 12.57 9.90 -1.69
#